data_5cc58c96ce6773e5378d0877eaf73261
#
_entry.id   5cc58c96ce6773e5378d0877eaf73261
#
_cell.length_a   1.000
_cell.length_b   1.000
_cell.length_c   1.000
_cell.angle_alpha   90.00
_cell.angle_beta   90.00
_cell.angle_gamma   90.00
#
_symmetry.space_group_name_H-M   'P 1'
#
loop_
_entity.id
_entity.type
_entity.pdbx_description
1 polymer ?
#
loop_
_entity_poly.entity_id
_entity_poly.type
_entity_poly.pdbx_seq_one_letter_code
_entity_poly.pdbx_strand_id
1 'polypeptide(L)'
;MDSAAPLPGTQDLLFDAARRLRRCEAALLAVFEQAGYAEVIPPSVEAADVFGAEAFRALDRSGRLLALRSDFTAQVARIAATRLAGVSPLRLHYRGSVVRRLGEGPVHESLQAGCELVGAAGPEADAEIVALASASLQALGLPEARISLGSTGYFSALAKAAGASEKLAAALIDAVDRKDLPTLRALCEREVPAGNAREALLMLAQPPRPQTAARELLARAAALAPSQDAVAALRRISDLLERANDPRLEVDLGEVRGLGYYTGIVFNLYAPGAPKAVGGGGRYDSLLGRFGDPRPAVGFSLDLDGLVAVAKC
;
A
#
# COMPACT_ATOMS: atom_id res chain seq x y z
N MET A 1 -16.69 26.11 -20.60
CA MET A 1 -15.44 25.46 -20.13
C MET A 1 -14.34 25.92 -21.06
N ASP A 2 -13.25 26.43 -20.52
CA ASP A 2 -12.09 26.78 -21.33
C ASP A 2 -11.43 25.47 -21.80
N SER A 3 -11.55 25.15 -23.08
CA SER A 3 -11.01 23.93 -23.67
C SER A 3 -9.48 23.97 -23.83
N ALA A 4 -8.85 25.07 -23.41
CA ALA A 4 -7.40 25.27 -23.54
C ALA A 4 -6.61 24.75 -22.32
N ALA A 5 -7.28 24.40 -21.21
CA ALA A 5 -6.65 23.87 -20.01
C ALA A 5 -6.99 22.38 -19.80
N PRO A 6 -6.08 21.56 -19.24
CA PRO A 6 -6.38 20.20 -18.85
C PRO A 6 -7.49 20.17 -17.77
N LEU A 7 -8.18 19.06 -17.66
CA LEU A 7 -9.20 18.88 -16.62
C LEU A 7 -8.55 18.95 -15.23
N PRO A 8 -9.25 19.47 -14.20
CA PRO A 8 -8.79 19.39 -12.81
C PRO A 8 -8.45 17.94 -12.45
N GLY A 9 -7.25 17.70 -11.90
CA GLY A 9 -6.78 16.37 -11.55
C GLY A 9 -6.06 15.61 -12.68
N THR A 10 -5.86 16.27 -13.83
CA THR A 10 -5.00 15.78 -14.91
C THR A 10 -3.92 16.84 -15.24
N GLN A 11 -2.88 16.44 -15.96
CA GLN A 11 -1.77 17.33 -16.31
C GLN A 11 -1.15 17.00 -17.67
N ASP A 12 -0.64 18.03 -18.34
CA ASP A 12 0.24 17.88 -19.49
C ASP A 12 1.70 17.90 -19.04
N LEU A 13 2.44 16.84 -19.27
CA LEU A 13 3.89 16.81 -19.02
C LEU A 13 4.64 17.16 -20.32
N LEU A 14 5.31 18.29 -20.34
CA LEU A 14 5.99 18.80 -21.52
C LEU A 14 7.51 18.90 -21.29
N PHE A 15 8.26 18.76 -22.37
CA PHE A 15 9.70 19.01 -22.45
C PHE A 15 10.51 18.37 -21.29
N ASP A 16 11.04 19.19 -20.38
CA ASP A 16 11.90 18.72 -19.30
C ASP A 16 11.16 17.88 -18.26
N ALA A 17 9.90 18.19 -18.02
CA ALA A 17 9.06 17.38 -17.10
C ALA A 17 8.85 15.97 -17.67
N ALA A 18 8.53 15.86 -18.96
CA ALA A 18 8.40 14.58 -19.64
C ALA A 18 9.73 13.81 -19.68
N ARG A 19 10.86 14.48 -19.98
CA ARG A 19 12.19 13.87 -19.95
C ARG A 19 12.56 13.36 -18.57
N ARG A 20 12.26 14.11 -17.52
CA ARG A 20 12.52 13.70 -16.12
C ARG A 20 11.70 12.47 -15.76
N LEU A 21 10.41 12.45 -16.08
CA LEU A 21 9.56 11.26 -15.90
C LEU A 21 10.18 10.02 -16.55
N ARG A 22 10.58 10.11 -17.83
CA ARG A 22 11.16 8.97 -18.56
C ARG A 22 12.47 8.48 -17.97
N ARG A 23 13.30 9.37 -17.40
CA ARG A 23 14.52 8.95 -16.67
C ARG A 23 14.18 8.22 -15.38
N CYS A 24 13.21 8.72 -14.60
CA CYS A 24 12.78 8.03 -13.38
C CYS A 24 12.17 6.67 -13.70
N GLU A 25 11.32 6.57 -14.73
CA GLU A 25 10.78 5.28 -15.19
C GLU A 25 11.91 4.31 -15.57
N ALA A 26 12.87 4.75 -16.39
CA ALA A 26 13.98 3.89 -16.81
C ALA A 26 14.82 3.39 -15.62
N ALA A 27 15.08 4.24 -14.63
CA ALA A 27 15.80 3.85 -13.42
C ALA A 27 15.03 2.78 -12.62
N LEU A 28 13.72 2.94 -12.48
CA LEU A 28 12.86 1.96 -11.77
C LEU A 28 12.78 0.63 -12.51
N LEU A 29 12.53 0.66 -13.82
CA LEU A 29 12.44 -0.56 -14.64
C LEU A 29 13.74 -1.36 -14.57
N ALA A 30 14.89 -0.70 -14.63
CA ALA A 30 16.18 -1.37 -14.47
C ALA A 30 16.31 -2.10 -13.12
N VAL A 31 15.83 -1.50 -12.02
CA VAL A 31 15.81 -2.14 -10.70
C VAL A 31 14.90 -3.36 -10.69
N PHE A 32 13.70 -3.26 -11.26
CA PHE A 32 12.73 -4.35 -11.29
C PHE A 32 13.22 -5.53 -12.13
N GLU A 33 13.74 -5.26 -13.33
CA GLU A 33 14.28 -6.28 -14.23
C GLU A 33 15.51 -6.98 -13.65
N GLN A 34 16.44 -6.23 -13.02
CA GLN A 34 17.60 -6.79 -12.33
C GLN A 34 17.21 -7.71 -11.16
N ALA A 35 16.08 -7.41 -10.51
CA ALA A 35 15.51 -8.26 -9.47
C ALA A 35 14.71 -9.47 -10.01
N GLY A 36 14.66 -9.64 -11.34
CA GLY A 36 14.00 -10.77 -12.01
C GLY A 36 12.46 -10.63 -12.14
N TYR A 37 11.94 -9.40 -12.07
CA TYR A 37 10.52 -9.11 -12.32
C TYR A 37 10.29 -8.93 -13.81
N ALA A 38 9.28 -9.61 -14.36
CA ALA A 38 8.86 -9.52 -15.76
C ALA A 38 7.77 -8.46 -15.95
N GLU A 39 7.84 -7.70 -17.04
CA GLU A 39 6.82 -6.68 -17.33
C GLU A 39 5.46 -7.31 -17.68
N VAL A 40 4.40 -6.76 -17.13
CA VAL A 40 3.02 -7.00 -17.52
C VAL A 40 2.35 -5.69 -17.91
N ILE A 41 1.66 -5.69 -19.04
CA ILE A 41 0.97 -4.51 -19.59
C ILE A 41 -0.54 -4.80 -19.63
N PRO A 42 -1.28 -4.54 -18.56
CA PRO A 42 -2.74 -4.70 -18.54
C PRO A 42 -3.43 -3.60 -19.38
N PRO A 43 -4.64 -3.85 -19.89
CA PRO A 43 -5.41 -2.84 -20.61
C PRO A 43 -5.81 -1.67 -19.67
N SER A 44 -5.98 -0.47 -20.25
CA SER A 44 -6.45 0.70 -19.50
C SER A 44 -7.95 0.64 -19.15
N VAL A 45 -8.72 -0.16 -19.89
CA VAL A 45 -10.15 -0.38 -19.70
C VAL A 45 -10.38 -1.83 -19.31
N GLU A 46 -11.18 -2.05 -18.28
CA GLU A 46 -11.43 -3.38 -17.72
C GLU A 46 -12.94 -3.53 -17.37
N ALA A 47 -13.37 -4.74 -17.05
CA ALA A 47 -14.69 -4.95 -16.45
C ALA A 47 -14.76 -4.25 -15.09
N ALA A 48 -15.88 -3.58 -14.80
CA ALA A 48 -15.96 -2.70 -13.64
C ALA A 48 -15.89 -3.42 -12.28
N ASP A 49 -16.17 -4.72 -12.25
CA ASP A 49 -16.10 -5.58 -11.05
C ASP A 49 -14.67 -5.94 -10.63
N VAL A 50 -13.68 -5.69 -11.49
CA VAL A 50 -12.26 -5.84 -11.13
C VAL A 50 -11.84 -4.82 -10.08
N PHE A 51 -12.42 -3.60 -10.11
CA PHE A 51 -12.03 -2.48 -9.27
C PHE A 51 -13.07 -2.15 -8.19
N GLY A 52 -12.65 -1.36 -7.19
CA GLY A 52 -13.49 -0.81 -6.15
C GLY A 52 -14.38 0.35 -6.63
N ALA A 53 -15.02 1.02 -5.66
CA ALA A 53 -15.96 2.12 -5.94
C ALA A 53 -15.27 3.39 -6.48
N GLU A 54 -13.98 3.54 -6.23
CA GLU A 54 -13.14 4.66 -6.67
C GLU A 54 -12.88 4.71 -8.18
N ALA A 55 -13.14 3.61 -8.89
CA ALA A 55 -12.92 3.54 -10.33
C ALA A 55 -13.91 4.42 -11.11
N PHE A 56 -13.40 5.13 -12.11
CA PHE A 56 -14.26 5.82 -13.08
C PHE A 56 -14.93 4.78 -13.98
N ARG A 57 -16.26 4.82 -14.05
CA ARG A 57 -17.08 3.81 -14.74
C ARG A 57 -17.85 4.42 -15.89
N ALA A 58 -18.03 3.63 -16.96
CA ALA A 58 -18.82 4.00 -18.13
C ALA A 58 -19.57 2.77 -18.68
N LEU A 59 -20.65 3.00 -19.41
CA LEU A 59 -21.33 1.94 -20.15
C LEU A 59 -20.82 1.94 -21.60
N ASP A 60 -20.56 0.75 -22.12
CA ASP A 60 -20.33 0.57 -23.57
C ASP A 60 -21.68 0.55 -24.34
N ARG A 61 -21.60 0.51 -25.65
CA ARG A 61 -22.81 0.47 -26.52
C ARG A 61 -23.69 -0.76 -26.30
N SER A 62 -23.15 -1.84 -25.74
CA SER A 62 -23.90 -3.06 -25.42
C SER A 62 -24.53 -3.02 -24.02
N GLY A 63 -24.35 -1.93 -23.27
CA GLY A 63 -24.82 -1.80 -21.89
C GLY A 63 -23.92 -2.45 -20.86
N ARG A 64 -22.69 -2.87 -21.23
CA ARG A 64 -21.72 -3.45 -20.30
C ARG A 64 -21.05 -2.35 -19.48
N LEU A 65 -20.98 -2.56 -18.17
CA LEU A 65 -20.28 -1.64 -17.27
C LEU A 65 -18.76 -1.88 -17.33
N LEU A 66 -18.06 -0.86 -17.76
CA LEU A 66 -16.60 -0.82 -17.87
C LEU A 66 -16.04 0.16 -16.84
N ALA A 67 -14.76 0.02 -16.53
CA ALA A 67 -14.04 0.98 -15.69
C ALA A 67 -12.68 1.32 -16.30
N LEU A 68 -12.23 2.55 -16.10
CA LEU A 68 -10.84 2.91 -16.26
C LEU A 68 -10.04 2.34 -15.10
N ARG A 69 -8.82 1.88 -15.39
CA ARG A 69 -7.92 1.33 -14.39
C ARG A 69 -7.70 2.32 -13.24
N SER A 70 -8.14 1.94 -12.04
CA SER A 70 -7.90 2.68 -10.79
C SER A 70 -6.73 2.11 -9.99
N ASP A 71 -6.34 0.86 -10.26
CA ASP A 71 -5.32 0.11 -9.54
C ASP A 71 -4.72 -0.99 -10.45
N PHE A 72 -3.40 -1.11 -10.44
CA PHE A 72 -2.72 -2.19 -11.16
C PHE A 72 -2.79 -3.52 -10.41
N THR A 73 -2.71 -3.50 -9.07
CA THR A 73 -2.68 -4.71 -8.24
C THR A 73 -3.89 -5.61 -8.51
N ALA A 74 -5.11 -5.02 -8.60
CA ALA A 74 -6.32 -5.78 -8.91
C ALA A 74 -6.27 -6.45 -10.31
N GLN A 75 -5.74 -5.76 -11.32
CA GLN A 75 -5.56 -6.33 -12.65
C GLN A 75 -4.49 -7.42 -12.69
N VAL A 76 -3.36 -7.20 -12.02
CA VAL A 76 -2.29 -8.20 -11.90
C VAL A 76 -2.78 -9.42 -11.17
N ALA A 77 -3.55 -9.26 -10.09
CA ALA A 77 -4.20 -10.37 -9.36
C ALA A 77 -5.12 -11.17 -10.29
N ARG A 78 -5.97 -10.51 -11.10
CA ARG A 78 -6.80 -11.18 -12.10
C ARG A 78 -5.97 -11.94 -13.14
N ILE A 79 -4.93 -11.31 -13.70
CA ILE A 79 -4.05 -11.93 -14.70
C ILE A 79 -3.36 -13.16 -14.10
N ALA A 80 -2.80 -13.02 -12.90
CA ALA A 80 -2.12 -14.11 -12.20
C ALA A 80 -3.07 -15.29 -11.93
N ALA A 81 -4.31 -15.01 -11.49
CA ALA A 81 -5.29 -16.04 -11.18
C ALA A 81 -5.89 -16.72 -12.43
N THR A 82 -5.91 -16.05 -13.58
CA THR A 82 -6.57 -16.58 -14.78
C THR A 82 -5.59 -17.01 -15.89
N ARG A 83 -4.76 -16.07 -16.37
CA ARG A 83 -3.85 -16.32 -17.51
C ARG A 83 -2.55 -17.00 -17.09
N LEU A 84 -2.14 -16.86 -15.83
CA LEU A 84 -0.92 -17.43 -15.25
C LEU A 84 -1.23 -18.38 -14.09
N ALA A 85 -2.43 -18.96 -14.10
CA ALA A 85 -2.84 -19.96 -13.12
C ALA A 85 -1.82 -21.12 -13.09
N GLY A 86 -1.46 -21.58 -11.88
CA GLY A 86 -0.49 -22.66 -11.69
C GLY A 86 0.98 -22.28 -11.84
N VAL A 87 1.31 -21.07 -12.28
CA VAL A 87 2.71 -20.56 -12.31
C VAL A 87 3.02 -19.88 -10.97
N SER A 88 4.02 -20.39 -10.24
CA SER A 88 4.40 -19.87 -8.91
C SER A 88 5.87 -20.15 -8.62
N PRO A 89 6.63 -19.19 -8.00
CA PRO A 89 6.21 -17.81 -7.77
C PRO A 89 6.20 -16.98 -9.06
N LEU A 90 5.33 -15.93 -9.09
CA LEU A 90 5.32 -14.92 -10.16
C LEU A 90 5.93 -13.62 -9.63
N ARG A 91 6.89 -13.09 -10.37
CA ARG A 91 7.46 -11.75 -10.17
C ARG A 91 7.07 -10.88 -11.34
N LEU A 92 6.18 -9.93 -11.11
CA LEU A 92 5.61 -9.08 -12.15
C LEU A 92 5.84 -7.60 -11.80
N HIS A 93 6.19 -6.80 -12.80
CA HIS A 93 6.20 -5.35 -12.65
C HIS A 93 5.33 -4.69 -13.71
N TYR A 94 4.92 -3.47 -13.45
CA TYR A 94 4.08 -2.67 -14.33
C TYR A 94 4.42 -1.19 -14.22
N ARG A 95 3.98 -0.43 -15.24
CA ARG A 95 3.91 1.04 -15.23
C ARG A 95 2.76 1.54 -16.09
N GLY A 96 2.25 2.71 -15.78
CA GLY A 96 1.22 3.39 -16.56
C GLY A 96 0.34 4.29 -15.72
N SER A 97 -0.69 4.87 -16.34
CA SER A 97 -1.63 5.73 -15.64
C SER A 97 -2.74 4.95 -14.95
N VAL A 98 -3.20 5.49 -13.84
CA VAL A 98 -4.42 5.09 -13.12
C VAL A 98 -5.34 6.31 -13.01
N VAL A 99 -6.65 6.06 -13.05
CA VAL A 99 -7.67 7.09 -13.00
C VAL A 99 -8.61 6.81 -11.84
N ARG A 100 -8.67 7.70 -10.86
CA ARG A 100 -9.49 7.55 -9.65
C ARG A 100 -10.46 8.69 -9.46
N ARG A 101 -11.61 8.37 -8.87
CA ARG A 101 -12.51 9.38 -8.30
C ARG A 101 -12.17 9.54 -6.83
N LEU A 102 -11.89 10.76 -6.40
CA LEU A 102 -11.63 11.07 -5.00
C LEU A 102 -12.92 11.60 -4.36
N GLY A 103 -13.76 10.71 -3.86
CA GLY A 103 -15.07 11.06 -3.32
C GLY A 103 -15.97 11.72 -4.38
N GLU A 104 -16.55 12.87 -4.06
CA GLU A 104 -17.33 13.72 -4.99
C GLU A 104 -16.44 14.72 -5.77
N GLY A 105 -15.11 14.64 -5.57
CA GLY A 105 -14.13 15.51 -6.23
C GLY A 105 -13.91 15.19 -7.70
N PRO A 106 -13.02 15.94 -8.35
CA PRO A 106 -12.64 15.70 -9.75
C PRO A 106 -11.98 14.34 -9.93
N VAL A 107 -12.00 13.86 -11.16
CA VAL A 107 -11.19 12.72 -11.58
C VAL A 107 -9.72 13.04 -11.37
N HIS A 108 -8.96 12.10 -10.83
CA HIS A 108 -7.51 12.23 -10.65
C HIS A 108 -6.80 11.17 -11.46
N GLU A 109 -6.02 11.59 -12.43
CA GLU A 109 -5.08 10.73 -13.16
C GLU A 109 -3.70 10.85 -12.51
N SER A 110 -3.05 9.71 -12.29
CA SER A 110 -1.67 9.64 -11.82
C SER A 110 -0.89 8.53 -12.51
N LEU A 111 0.43 8.71 -12.62
CA LEU A 111 1.32 7.72 -13.18
C LEU A 111 1.88 6.84 -12.07
N GLN A 112 1.86 5.52 -12.27
CA GLN A 112 2.36 4.55 -11.32
C GLN A 112 3.35 3.57 -11.96
N ALA A 113 4.31 3.11 -11.16
CA ALA A 113 5.10 1.91 -11.42
C ALA A 113 5.11 1.05 -10.16
N GLY A 114 5.17 -0.27 -10.31
CA GLY A 114 5.13 -1.15 -9.14
C GLY A 114 5.47 -2.59 -9.46
N CYS A 115 5.58 -3.38 -8.40
CA CYS A 115 5.92 -4.81 -8.44
C CYS A 115 4.96 -5.62 -7.59
N GLU A 116 4.67 -6.84 -8.08
CA GLU A 116 3.84 -7.82 -7.38
C GLU A 116 4.56 -9.18 -7.35
N LEU A 117 4.68 -9.74 -6.16
CA LEU A 117 5.19 -11.09 -5.91
C LEU A 117 4.01 -11.98 -5.51
N VAL A 118 3.63 -12.89 -6.40
CA VAL A 118 2.46 -13.77 -6.23
C VAL A 118 2.90 -15.21 -6.03
N GLY A 119 2.26 -15.91 -5.10
CA GLY A 119 2.51 -17.32 -4.82
C GLY A 119 3.65 -17.55 -3.82
N ALA A 120 4.22 -16.49 -3.25
CA ALA A 120 5.24 -16.58 -2.21
C ALA A 120 4.67 -16.16 -0.85
N ALA A 121 4.58 -17.12 0.07
CA ALA A 121 4.22 -16.88 1.46
C ALA A 121 5.48 -16.57 2.29
N GLY A 122 5.28 -16.09 3.52
CA GLY A 122 6.37 -15.98 4.47
C GLY A 122 7.04 -14.60 4.52
N PRO A 123 7.85 -14.37 5.57
CA PRO A 123 8.52 -13.10 5.79
C PRO A 123 9.62 -12.81 4.75
N GLU A 124 10.13 -13.82 4.06
CA GLU A 124 11.10 -13.69 2.98
C GLU A 124 10.52 -12.90 1.80
N ALA A 125 9.28 -13.21 1.42
CA ALA A 125 8.58 -12.51 0.35
C ALA A 125 8.28 -11.05 0.72
N ASP A 126 7.92 -10.80 1.98
CA ASP A 126 7.72 -9.44 2.50
C ASP A 126 9.03 -8.65 2.44
N ALA A 127 10.14 -9.26 2.88
CA ALA A 127 11.47 -8.64 2.86
C ALA A 127 11.97 -8.37 1.43
N GLU A 128 11.71 -9.28 0.47
CA GLU A 128 12.04 -9.07 -0.94
C GLU A 128 11.36 -7.81 -1.49
N ILE A 129 10.05 -7.65 -1.24
CA ILE A 129 9.28 -6.51 -1.73
C ILE A 129 9.71 -5.19 -1.07
N VAL A 130 9.94 -5.19 0.24
CA VAL A 130 10.41 -3.99 0.95
C VAL A 130 11.83 -3.61 0.51
N ALA A 131 12.72 -4.57 0.30
CA ALA A 131 14.07 -4.33 -0.22
C ALA A 131 14.03 -3.76 -1.65
N LEU A 132 13.11 -4.26 -2.50
CA LEU A 132 12.93 -3.75 -3.85
C LEU A 132 12.37 -2.32 -3.86
N ALA A 133 11.41 -2.00 -2.99
CA ALA A 133 10.93 -0.64 -2.80
C ALA A 133 12.04 0.30 -2.33
N SER A 134 12.87 -0.16 -1.40
CA SER A 134 14.03 0.56 -0.90
C SER A 134 15.09 0.82 -1.99
N ALA A 135 15.42 -0.19 -2.81
CA ALA A 135 16.32 -0.06 -3.95
C ALA A 135 15.76 0.93 -5.00
N SER A 136 14.46 0.94 -5.21
CA SER A 136 13.77 1.89 -6.10
C SER A 136 13.96 3.34 -5.65
N LEU A 137 13.79 3.62 -4.37
CA LEU A 137 14.02 4.96 -3.81
C LEU A 137 15.49 5.38 -3.94
N GLN A 138 16.42 4.45 -3.76
CA GLN A 138 17.86 4.70 -3.94
C GLN A 138 18.18 5.02 -5.40
N ALA A 139 17.64 4.26 -6.36
CA ALA A 139 17.86 4.48 -7.80
C ALA A 139 17.31 5.84 -8.27
N LEU A 140 16.28 6.36 -7.59
CA LEU A 140 15.75 7.71 -7.81
C LEU A 140 16.54 8.83 -7.10
N GLY A 141 17.65 8.51 -6.45
CA GLY A 141 18.47 9.48 -5.72
C GLY A 141 17.83 10.01 -4.44
N LEU A 142 17.04 9.19 -3.75
CA LEU A 142 16.32 9.52 -2.52
C LEU A 142 16.84 8.70 -1.31
N PRO A 143 18.12 8.84 -0.92
CA PRO A 143 18.69 8.05 0.18
C PRO A 143 18.07 8.36 1.55
N GLU A 144 17.49 9.54 1.73
CA GLU A 144 16.86 10.00 2.97
C GLU A 144 15.36 9.68 3.05
N ALA A 145 14.81 8.97 2.04
CA ALA A 145 13.45 8.51 2.07
C ALA A 145 13.23 7.54 3.25
N ARG A 146 11.99 7.48 3.76
CA ARG A 146 11.60 6.61 4.86
C ARG A 146 10.58 5.59 4.41
N ILE A 147 10.63 4.41 5.02
CA ILE A 147 9.70 3.32 4.80
C ILE A 147 8.99 3.06 6.13
N SER A 148 7.75 3.55 6.25
CA SER A 148 6.93 3.38 7.44
C SER A 148 6.18 2.06 7.36
N LEU A 149 6.45 1.16 8.31
CA LEU A 149 5.99 -0.23 8.32
C LEU A 149 4.96 -0.44 9.42
N GLY A 150 3.81 -1.00 9.06
CA GLY A 150 2.74 -1.39 9.98
C GLY A 150 2.10 -2.73 9.62
N SER A 151 0.90 -2.98 10.17
CA SER A 151 0.17 -4.23 9.91
C SER A 151 -1.33 -4.04 10.05
N THR A 152 -2.06 -4.29 8.96
CA THR A 152 -3.54 -4.37 9.02
C THR A 152 -3.99 -5.57 9.84
N GLY A 153 -3.22 -6.67 9.83
CA GLY A 153 -3.50 -7.85 10.65
C GLY A 153 -3.43 -7.56 12.15
N TYR A 154 -2.49 -6.71 12.60
CA TYR A 154 -2.42 -6.29 13.99
C TYR A 154 -3.65 -5.50 14.40
N PHE A 155 -4.02 -4.46 13.63
CA PHE A 155 -5.24 -3.69 13.88
C PHE A 155 -6.49 -4.58 13.90
N SER A 156 -6.64 -5.48 12.91
CA SER A 156 -7.78 -6.38 12.83
C SER A 156 -7.91 -7.28 14.06
N ALA A 157 -6.78 -7.80 14.58
CA ALA A 157 -6.76 -8.60 15.80
C ALA A 157 -7.16 -7.78 17.03
N LEU A 158 -6.73 -6.52 17.13
CA LEU A 158 -7.13 -5.61 18.21
C LEU A 158 -8.61 -5.27 18.13
N ALA A 159 -9.12 -4.90 16.95
CA ALA A 159 -10.53 -4.56 16.73
C ALA A 159 -11.46 -5.74 17.06
N LYS A 160 -11.07 -6.95 16.65
CA LYS A 160 -11.78 -8.19 16.97
C LYS A 160 -11.82 -8.45 18.48
N ALA A 161 -10.69 -8.34 19.15
CA ALA A 161 -10.60 -8.53 20.60
C ALA A 161 -11.37 -7.45 21.38
N ALA A 162 -11.46 -6.25 20.84
CA ALA A 162 -12.26 -5.15 21.38
C ALA A 162 -13.77 -5.32 21.14
N GLY A 163 -14.21 -6.30 20.34
CA GLY A 163 -15.60 -6.46 19.93
C GLY A 163 -16.09 -5.33 19.02
N ALA A 164 -15.19 -4.68 18.28
CA ALA A 164 -15.52 -3.51 17.48
C ALA A 164 -16.45 -3.88 16.31
N SER A 165 -17.56 -3.15 16.16
CA SER A 165 -18.39 -3.18 14.96
C SER A 165 -17.63 -2.59 13.76
N GLU A 166 -18.07 -2.87 12.53
CA GLU A 166 -17.48 -2.26 11.31
C GLU A 166 -17.44 -0.73 11.39
N LYS A 167 -18.51 -0.12 11.92
CA LYS A 167 -18.60 1.33 12.10
C LYS A 167 -17.56 1.84 13.10
N LEU A 168 -17.38 1.14 14.21
CA LEU A 168 -16.38 1.51 15.20
C LEU A 168 -14.97 1.31 14.64
N ALA A 169 -14.71 0.18 13.98
CA ALA A 169 -13.42 -0.08 13.35
C ALA A 169 -13.04 1.00 12.33
N ALA A 170 -13.98 1.45 11.50
CA ALA A 170 -13.75 2.54 10.56
C ALA A 170 -13.43 3.87 11.27
N ALA A 171 -14.14 4.20 12.36
CA ALA A 171 -13.87 5.40 13.15
C ALA A 171 -12.51 5.34 13.87
N LEU A 172 -12.12 4.17 14.37
CA LEU A 172 -10.80 3.95 14.97
C LEU A 172 -9.68 4.13 13.93
N ILE A 173 -9.83 3.55 12.72
CA ILE A 173 -8.87 3.72 11.61
C ILE A 173 -8.71 5.20 11.27
N ASP A 174 -9.80 5.95 11.14
CA ASP A 174 -9.76 7.37 10.80
C ASP A 174 -9.04 8.20 11.87
N ALA A 175 -9.28 7.93 13.16
CA ALA A 175 -8.59 8.59 14.26
C ALA A 175 -7.10 8.22 14.33
N VAL A 176 -6.76 6.95 14.10
CA VAL A 176 -5.37 6.45 14.09
C VAL A 176 -4.59 7.06 12.93
N ASP A 177 -5.18 7.11 11.74
CA ASP A 177 -4.54 7.67 10.54
C ASP A 177 -4.18 9.16 10.70
N ARG A 178 -5.08 9.91 11.33
CA ARG A 178 -4.84 11.33 11.66
C ARG A 178 -3.94 11.54 12.88
N LYS A 179 -3.51 10.47 13.55
CA LYS A 179 -2.80 10.53 14.85
C LYS A 179 -3.57 11.35 15.89
N ASP A 180 -4.90 11.33 15.81
CA ASP A 180 -5.81 12.05 16.69
C ASP A 180 -6.03 11.25 18.00
N LEU A 181 -5.05 11.30 18.89
CA LEU A 181 -5.09 10.60 20.18
C LEU A 181 -6.30 11.01 21.04
N PRO A 182 -6.73 12.28 21.13
CA PRO A 182 -7.94 12.66 21.87
C PRO A 182 -9.20 11.94 21.36
N THR A 183 -9.45 11.97 20.04
CA THR A 183 -10.60 11.28 19.44
C THR A 183 -10.50 9.76 19.62
N LEU A 184 -9.31 9.18 19.39
CA LEU A 184 -9.09 7.74 19.60
C LEU A 184 -9.38 7.34 21.05
N ARG A 185 -8.93 8.13 22.02
CA ARG A 185 -9.18 7.89 23.45
C ARG A 185 -10.67 7.94 23.76
N ALA A 186 -11.38 8.96 23.31
CA ALA A 186 -12.82 9.11 23.54
C ALA A 186 -13.61 7.94 22.93
N LEU A 187 -13.24 7.47 21.72
CA LEU A 187 -13.85 6.29 21.10
C LEU A 187 -13.59 5.03 21.94
N CYS A 188 -12.34 4.81 22.35
CA CYS A 188 -11.95 3.66 23.14
C CYS A 188 -12.64 3.64 24.52
N GLU A 189 -12.72 4.77 25.22
CA GLU A 189 -13.36 4.87 26.54
C GLU A 189 -14.86 4.59 26.48
N ARG A 190 -15.52 5.02 25.40
CA ARG A 190 -16.96 4.86 25.20
C ARG A 190 -17.37 3.46 24.72
N GLU A 191 -16.60 2.86 23.80
CA GLU A 191 -17.04 1.71 23.00
C GLU A 191 -16.21 0.43 23.26
N VAL A 192 -15.01 0.54 23.85
CA VAL A 192 -14.11 -0.59 24.06
C VAL A 192 -13.98 -0.89 25.57
N PRO A 193 -14.20 -2.13 26.03
CA PRO A 193 -13.99 -2.50 27.43
C PRO A 193 -12.56 -2.19 27.90
N ALA A 194 -12.41 -1.82 29.18
CA ALA A 194 -11.07 -1.63 29.76
C ALA A 194 -10.25 -2.92 29.70
N GLY A 195 -8.95 -2.78 29.39
CA GLY A 195 -8.04 -3.92 29.29
C GLY A 195 -7.01 -3.76 28.18
N ASN A 196 -6.25 -4.82 27.92
CA ASN A 196 -5.11 -4.82 27.01
C ASN A 196 -5.46 -4.36 25.58
N ALA A 197 -6.63 -4.77 25.07
CA ALA A 197 -7.05 -4.37 23.72
C ALA A 197 -7.22 -2.84 23.60
N ARG A 198 -7.82 -2.19 24.61
CA ARG A 198 -7.97 -0.73 24.67
C ARG A 198 -6.60 -0.03 24.71
N GLU A 199 -5.72 -0.48 25.59
CA GLU A 199 -4.37 0.09 25.72
C GLU A 199 -3.55 -0.09 24.44
N ALA A 200 -3.63 -1.26 23.81
CA ALA A 200 -2.97 -1.52 22.53
C ALA A 200 -3.51 -0.65 21.39
N LEU A 201 -4.84 -0.41 21.32
CA LEU A 201 -5.44 0.52 20.36
C LEU A 201 -4.91 1.94 20.53
N LEU A 202 -4.78 2.42 21.78
CA LEU A 202 -4.23 3.76 22.06
C LEU A 202 -2.76 3.89 21.63
N MET A 203 -1.99 2.80 21.59
CA MET A 203 -0.62 2.83 21.07
C MET A 203 -0.54 3.13 19.57
N LEU A 204 -1.58 2.87 18.80
CA LEU A 204 -1.57 3.08 17.35
C LEU A 204 -1.46 4.56 16.96
N ALA A 205 -1.87 5.48 17.83
CA ALA A 205 -1.72 6.92 17.58
C ALA A 205 -0.32 7.47 17.95
N GLN A 206 0.59 6.62 18.45
CA GLN A 206 1.96 7.04 18.73
C GLN A 206 2.72 7.36 17.44
N PRO A 207 3.71 8.27 17.49
CA PRO A 207 4.54 8.56 16.32
C PRO A 207 5.38 7.33 15.91
N PRO A 208 5.76 7.23 14.62
CA PRO A 208 6.67 6.20 14.13
C PRO A 208 7.95 6.11 14.94
N ARG A 209 8.54 4.92 15.01
CA ARG A 209 9.81 4.68 15.69
C ARG A 209 10.84 4.16 14.70
N PRO A 210 12.05 4.74 14.63
CA PRO A 210 13.13 4.23 13.80
C PRO A 210 13.49 2.79 14.21
N GLN A 211 14.08 2.06 13.31
CA GLN A 211 14.43 0.64 13.52
C GLN A 211 15.18 0.41 14.85
N THR A 212 16.05 1.33 15.25
CA THR A 212 16.82 1.25 16.49
C THR A 212 15.96 1.27 17.76
N ALA A 213 14.77 1.91 17.72
CA ALA A 213 13.82 2.01 18.84
C ALA A 213 12.58 1.10 18.64
N ALA A 214 12.45 0.45 17.49
CA ALA A 214 11.29 -0.37 17.15
C ALA A 214 11.14 -1.59 18.05
N ARG A 215 12.26 -2.19 18.50
CA ARG A 215 12.24 -3.37 19.36
C ARG A 215 11.49 -3.11 20.68
N GLU A 216 11.71 -1.96 21.31
CA GLU A 216 11.01 -1.58 22.54
C GLU A 216 9.51 -1.36 22.29
N LEU A 217 9.16 -0.67 21.18
CA LEU A 217 7.76 -0.48 20.80
C LEU A 217 7.05 -1.82 20.58
N LEU A 218 7.67 -2.73 19.82
CA LEU A 218 7.10 -4.06 19.54
C LEU A 218 6.98 -4.92 20.81
N ALA A 219 7.95 -4.87 21.71
CA ALA A 219 7.87 -5.58 22.99
C ALA A 219 6.72 -5.07 23.87
N ARG A 220 6.51 -3.75 23.94
CA ARG A 220 5.38 -3.16 24.66
C ARG A 220 4.04 -3.54 24.02
N ALA A 221 3.96 -3.49 22.70
CA ALA A 221 2.76 -3.90 21.96
C ALA A 221 2.46 -5.40 22.17
N ALA A 222 3.48 -6.25 22.18
CA ALA A 222 3.34 -7.69 22.42
C ALA A 222 2.86 -8.01 23.85
N ALA A 223 3.31 -7.24 24.85
CA ALA A 223 2.83 -7.39 26.24
C ALA A 223 1.34 -7.04 26.40
N LEU A 224 0.81 -6.20 25.52
CA LEU A 224 -0.61 -5.82 25.48
C LEU A 224 -1.42 -6.61 24.46
N ALA A 225 -0.79 -7.51 23.68
CA ALA A 225 -1.46 -8.25 22.61
C ALA A 225 -2.59 -9.13 23.18
N PRO A 226 -3.85 -8.90 22.77
CA PRO A 226 -5.00 -9.60 23.35
C PRO A 226 -5.23 -11.00 22.77
N SER A 227 -4.48 -11.39 21.73
CA SER A 227 -4.64 -12.66 21.01
C SER A 227 -3.34 -13.13 20.38
N GLN A 228 -3.30 -14.42 20.00
CA GLN A 228 -2.17 -14.99 19.27
C GLN A 228 -2.03 -14.37 17.86
N ASP A 229 -3.14 -13.97 17.23
CA ASP A 229 -3.11 -13.28 15.93
C ASP A 229 -2.40 -11.93 16.04
N ALA A 230 -2.64 -11.17 17.12
CA ALA A 230 -1.94 -9.91 17.39
C ALA A 230 -0.44 -10.13 17.59
N VAL A 231 -0.06 -11.18 18.36
CA VAL A 231 1.35 -11.54 18.57
C VAL A 231 2.01 -11.95 17.25
N ALA A 232 1.33 -12.75 16.44
CA ALA A 232 1.85 -13.19 15.13
C ALA A 232 2.07 -12.01 14.18
N ALA A 233 1.15 -11.03 14.15
CA ALA A 233 1.30 -9.82 13.34
C ALA A 233 2.52 -8.99 13.75
N LEU A 234 2.76 -8.82 15.06
CA LEU A 234 3.94 -8.11 15.58
C LEU A 234 5.24 -8.86 15.29
N ARG A 235 5.24 -10.19 15.42
CA ARG A 235 6.39 -11.03 15.03
C ARG A 235 6.74 -10.84 13.56
N ARG A 236 5.74 -10.79 12.70
CA ARG A 236 5.94 -10.57 11.25
C ARG A 236 6.66 -9.24 10.97
N ILE A 237 6.31 -8.17 11.70
CA ILE A 237 7.02 -6.88 11.61
C ILE A 237 8.48 -7.05 12.08
N SER A 238 8.70 -7.73 13.23
CA SER A 238 10.04 -7.97 13.77
C SER A 238 10.94 -8.75 12.80
N ASP A 239 10.40 -9.85 12.26
CA ASP A 239 11.10 -10.70 11.29
C ASP A 239 11.49 -9.92 10.01
N LEU A 240 10.60 -9.03 9.56
CA LEU A 240 10.88 -8.17 8.41
C LEU A 240 11.98 -7.15 8.69
N LEU A 241 11.98 -6.51 9.85
CA LEU A 241 13.03 -5.57 10.25
C LEU A 241 14.40 -6.23 10.30
N GLU A 242 14.48 -7.45 10.86
CA GLU A 242 15.73 -8.20 10.95
C GLU A 242 16.27 -8.61 9.58
N ARG A 243 15.39 -9.01 8.65
CA ARG A 243 15.75 -9.47 7.31
C ARG A 243 16.12 -8.32 6.38
N ALA A 244 15.34 -7.25 6.39
CA ALA A 244 15.56 -6.11 5.51
C ALA A 244 16.80 -5.29 5.90
N ASN A 245 17.11 -5.19 7.20
CA ASN A 245 18.27 -4.47 7.76
C ASN A 245 18.54 -3.12 7.08
N ASP A 246 17.49 -2.33 6.85
CA ASP A 246 17.55 -1.03 6.15
C ASP A 246 17.32 0.09 7.16
N PRO A 247 18.26 1.03 7.34
CA PRO A 247 18.14 2.13 8.31
C PRO A 247 17.00 3.10 8.01
N ARG A 248 16.41 3.05 6.81
CA ARG A 248 15.24 3.86 6.41
C ARG A 248 13.91 3.31 6.94
N LEU A 249 13.93 2.08 7.47
CA LEU A 249 12.74 1.47 8.06
C LEU A 249 12.41 2.12 9.40
N GLU A 250 11.16 2.47 9.57
CA GLU A 250 10.55 2.84 10.83
C GLU A 250 9.27 2.03 11.07
N VAL A 251 8.91 1.80 12.32
CA VAL A 251 7.67 1.10 12.69
C VAL A 251 6.64 2.11 13.11
N ASP A 252 5.52 2.11 12.42
CA ASP A 252 4.30 2.81 12.78
C ASP A 252 3.17 1.78 12.98
N LEU A 253 2.84 1.46 14.22
CA LEU A 253 1.74 0.55 14.50
C LEU A 253 0.37 1.09 14.04
N GLY A 254 0.29 2.38 13.80
CA GLY A 254 -0.88 3.05 13.23
C GLY A 254 -0.88 3.15 11.71
N GLU A 255 0.07 2.54 11.02
CA GLU A 255 0.00 2.36 9.59
C GLU A 255 -0.98 1.22 9.28
N VAL A 256 -2.26 1.56 9.22
CA VAL A 256 -3.37 0.60 9.14
C VAL A 256 -4.28 0.85 7.93
N ARG A 257 -4.10 1.97 7.24
CA ARG A 257 -4.82 2.23 6.00
C ARG A 257 -4.31 1.33 4.88
N GLY A 258 -5.25 0.76 4.18
CA GLY A 258 -5.00 -0.02 2.99
C GLY A 258 -6.17 0.09 2.03
N LEU A 259 -5.99 -0.39 0.80
CA LEU A 259 -7.04 -0.43 -0.23
C LEU A 259 -8.16 -1.45 0.07
N GLY A 260 -8.36 -1.81 1.34
CA GLY A 260 -9.41 -2.74 1.78
C GLY A 260 -9.12 -4.21 1.50
N TYR A 261 -8.02 -4.54 0.83
CA TYR A 261 -7.62 -5.91 0.52
C TYR A 261 -6.35 -6.39 1.24
N TYR A 262 -5.61 -5.50 1.94
CA TYR A 262 -4.43 -5.92 2.70
C TYR A 262 -4.78 -6.84 3.87
N THR A 263 -3.98 -7.89 4.03
CA THR A 263 -4.22 -8.95 5.02
C THR A 263 -3.06 -9.13 6.02
N GLY A 264 -1.97 -8.40 5.85
CA GLY A 264 -0.76 -8.58 6.64
C GLY A 264 0.00 -7.28 6.85
N ILE A 265 1.32 -7.31 6.56
CA ILE A 265 2.13 -6.10 6.58
C ILE A 265 1.62 -5.08 5.58
N VAL A 266 1.76 -3.81 5.94
CA VAL A 266 1.58 -2.65 5.05
C VAL A 266 2.73 -1.69 5.27
N PHE A 267 3.07 -0.93 4.25
CA PHE A 267 4.09 0.11 4.36
C PHE A 267 3.82 1.28 3.42
N ASN A 268 4.25 2.45 3.83
CA ASN A 268 4.26 3.65 3.01
C ASN A 268 5.67 4.19 2.83
N LEU A 269 5.89 4.84 1.70
CA LEU A 269 7.16 5.40 1.28
C LEU A 269 7.06 6.92 1.32
N TYR A 270 7.91 7.56 2.11
CA TYR A 270 7.95 9.00 2.28
C TYR A 270 9.28 9.55 1.79
N ALA A 271 9.23 10.56 0.94
CA ALA A 271 10.42 11.24 0.43
C ALA A 271 10.48 12.68 0.93
N PRO A 272 11.64 13.22 1.32
CA PRO A 272 11.78 14.60 1.69
C PRO A 272 11.32 15.55 0.57
N GLY A 273 10.52 16.54 0.93
CA GLY A 273 9.95 17.49 -0.04
C GLY A 273 8.64 17.05 -0.70
N ALA A 274 8.22 15.79 -0.56
CA ALA A 274 6.91 15.34 -1.00
C ALA A 274 5.84 15.62 0.08
N PRO A 275 4.65 16.18 -0.28
CA PRO A 275 3.61 16.52 0.69
C PRO A 275 2.83 15.31 1.23
N LYS A 276 2.97 14.15 0.60
CA LYS A 276 2.29 12.89 0.94
C LYS A 276 3.22 11.71 0.65
N ALA A 277 2.80 10.51 1.02
CA ALA A 277 3.49 9.29 0.62
C ALA A 277 3.66 9.23 -0.90
N VAL A 278 4.85 8.85 -1.36
CA VAL A 278 5.22 8.72 -2.77
C VAL A 278 5.04 7.29 -3.29
N GLY A 279 4.50 6.43 -2.48
CA GLY A 279 4.21 5.04 -2.79
C GLY A 279 3.85 4.27 -1.53
N GLY A 280 3.54 3.02 -1.69
CA GLY A 280 3.24 2.11 -0.60
C GLY A 280 2.88 0.72 -1.10
N GLY A 281 2.77 -0.20 -0.18
CA GLY A 281 2.50 -1.59 -0.49
C GLY A 281 2.09 -2.41 0.72
N GLY A 282 1.99 -3.70 0.52
CA GLY A 282 1.67 -4.64 1.59
C GLY A 282 1.26 -6.01 1.06
N ARG A 283 0.88 -6.89 1.99
CA ARG A 283 0.43 -8.25 1.73
C ARG A 283 -1.08 -8.32 1.55
N TYR A 284 -1.56 -9.03 0.52
CA TYR A 284 -2.96 -9.12 0.13
C TYR A 284 -3.37 -10.55 -0.30
N ASP A 285 -3.23 -11.50 0.59
CA ASP A 285 -3.37 -12.95 0.32
C ASP A 285 -4.80 -13.38 -0.10
N SER A 286 -5.82 -12.57 0.18
CA SER A 286 -7.21 -12.89 -0.19
C SER A 286 -7.64 -12.35 -1.56
N LEU A 287 -6.88 -11.44 -2.17
CA LEU A 287 -7.32 -10.72 -3.37
C LEU A 287 -7.47 -11.65 -4.59
N LEU A 288 -6.52 -12.57 -4.80
CA LEU A 288 -6.55 -13.50 -5.94
C LEU A 288 -7.72 -14.47 -5.87
N GLY A 289 -8.18 -14.80 -4.66
CA GLY A 289 -9.35 -15.67 -4.44
C GLY A 289 -10.63 -15.10 -5.09
N ARG A 290 -10.77 -13.79 -5.27
CA ARG A 290 -11.87 -13.16 -6.00
C ARG A 290 -11.93 -13.59 -7.48
N PHE A 291 -10.80 -14.04 -8.02
CA PHE A 291 -10.64 -14.48 -9.41
C PHE A 291 -10.47 -16.00 -9.53
N GLY A 292 -10.72 -16.75 -8.45
CA GLY A 292 -10.80 -18.23 -8.46
C GLY A 292 -9.50 -18.98 -8.17
N ASP A 293 -8.40 -18.28 -7.84
CA ASP A 293 -7.11 -18.92 -7.55
C ASP A 293 -6.46 -18.28 -6.31
N PRO A 294 -6.86 -18.69 -5.09
CA PRO A 294 -6.34 -18.11 -3.85
C PRO A 294 -4.85 -18.43 -3.69
N ARG A 295 -4.01 -17.42 -3.79
CA ARG A 295 -2.57 -17.49 -3.55
C ARG A 295 -2.10 -16.31 -2.73
N PRO A 296 -1.06 -16.47 -1.87
CA PRO A 296 -0.47 -15.37 -1.15
C PRO A 296 0.17 -14.38 -2.13
N ALA A 297 0.07 -13.10 -1.81
CA ALA A 297 0.68 -12.07 -2.63
C ALA A 297 1.08 -10.85 -1.79
N VAL A 298 2.17 -10.20 -2.23
CA VAL A 298 2.69 -8.97 -1.64
C VAL A 298 3.27 -8.11 -2.75
N GLY A 299 3.08 -6.80 -2.67
CA GLY A 299 3.55 -5.90 -3.70
C GLY A 299 3.59 -4.44 -3.25
N PHE A 300 4.03 -3.57 -4.13
CA PHE A 300 4.03 -2.13 -3.91
C PHE A 300 3.86 -1.35 -5.21
N SER A 301 3.40 -0.11 -5.07
CA SER A 301 3.36 0.86 -6.15
C SER A 301 4.00 2.18 -5.75
N LEU A 302 4.56 2.88 -6.72
CA LEU A 302 5.17 4.20 -6.62
C LEU A 302 4.32 5.21 -7.39
N ASP A 303 4.03 6.36 -6.78
CA ASP A 303 3.41 7.53 -7.42
C ASP A 303 4.50 8.32 -8.15
N LEU A 304 4.57 8.15 -9.47
CA LEU A 304 5.61 8.79 -10.28
C LEU A 304 5.45 10.31 -10.34
N ASP A 305 4.23 10.83 -10.24
CA ASP A 305 3.99 12.28 -10.25
C ASP A 305 4.60 12.92 -9.01
N GLY A 306 4.38 12.31 -7.84
CA GLY A 306 5.01 12.75 -6.59
C GLY A 306 6.53 12.58 -6.59
N LEU A 307 7.02 11.48 -7.15
CA LEU A 307 8.46 11.17 -7.19
C LEU A 307 9.24 12.07 -8.13
N VAL A 308 8.73 12.33 -9.34
CA VAL A 308 9.41 13.19 -10.34
C VAL A 308 9.67 14.60 -9.81
N ALA A 309 8.83 15.08 -8.89
CA ALA A 309 9.02 16.38 -8.26
C ALA A 309 10.23 16.45 -7.33
N VAL A 310 10.60 15.33 -6.69
CA VAL A 310 11.65 15.26 -5.64
C VAL A 310 12.86 14.39 -6.02
N ALA A 311 12.74 13.54 -7.05
CA ALA A 311 13.80 12.66 -7.51
C ALA A 311 14.99 13.44 -8.09
N LYS A 312 16.18 12.86 -7.94
CA LYS A 312 17.46 13.42 -8.43
C LYS A 312 18.05 12.61 -9.59
N CYS A 313 17.19 11.80 -10.27
CA CYS A 313 17.56 10.99 -11.41
C CYS A 313 17.72 11.76 -12.73
#